data_8eb64945e0baaae5d16539b73d65f2fc
#
_entry.id   8eb64945e0baaae5d16539b73d65f2fc
#
_cell.length_a   1.000
_cell.length_b   1.000
_cell.length_c   1.000
_cell.angle_alpha   90.00
_cell.angle_beta   90.00
_cell.angle_gamma   90.00
#
_symmetry.space_group_name_H-M   'P 1'
#
loop_
_entity.id
_entity.type
_entity.pdbx_description
1 polymer ?
#
loop_
_entity_poly.entity_id
_entity_poly.type
_entity_poly.pdbx_seq_one_letter_code
_entity_poly.pdbx_strand_id
1 'polypeptide(L)'
;LKKARKTAPDGILGFNIMVATKEYARYVKEAVKAGADVIISGAGLPVDLPRYVKEAAEEMGEECLRRPMLAPIVSSIKSASVICKMWDRKHKMAPDFVVVEGPCAGGHLGFSREELSEYEVDTQCVSKTYKREKYEAEIRGIIGVVKEFAGKYKKEIPVVTAGGIFDHEDVLRQLRL
;
A
#
# COMPACT_ATOMS: atom_id res chain seq x y z
N LEU A 1 -12.48 -0.56 -15.62
CA LEU A 1 -13.35 -0.48 -14.45
C LEU A 1 -14.82 -0.68 -14.81
N LYS A 2 -15.39 0.02 -15.81
CA LYS A 2 -16.82 -0.09 -16.21
C LYS A 2 -17.27 -1.54 -16.42
N LYS A 3 -16.44 -2.39 -17.07
CA LYS A 3 -16.76 -3.81 -17.27
C LYS A 3 -16.76 -4.59 -15.95
N ALA A 4 -15.76 -4.35 -15.07
CA ALA A 4 -15.70 -4.98 -13.76
C ALA A 4 -16.88 -4.57 -12.85
N ARG A 5 -17.28 -3.29 -12.89
CA ARG A 5 -18.44 -2.79 -12.14
C ARG A 5 -19.75 -3.46 -12.56
N LYS A 6 -19.92 -3.82 -13.85
CA LYS A 6 -21.09 -4.59 -14.29
C LYS A 6 -21.14 -6.01 -13.69
N THR A 7 -19.96 -6.61 -13.47
CA THR A 7 -19.86 -7.95 -12.88
C THR A 7 -19.99 -7.93 -11.37
N ALA A 8 -19.47 -6.86 -10.72
CA ALA A 8 -19.51 -6.66 -9.29
C ALA A 8 -20.04 -5.26 -8.95
N PRO A 9 -21.36 -5.03 -9.06
CA PRO A 9 -21.95 -3.70 -8.89
C PRO A 9 -21.71 -3.11 -7.50
N ASP A 10 -21.77 -3.94 -6.47
CA ASP A 10 -21.57 -3.54 -5.06
C ASP A 10 -20.14 -3.84 -4.55
N GLY A 11 -19.27 -4.35 -5.42
CA GLY A 11 -17.90 -4.71 -5.06
C GLY A 11 -16.99 -3.49 -4.91
N ILE A 12 -15.99 -3.59 -4.04
CA ILE A 12 -14.89 -2.62 -3.96
C ILE A 12 -13.92 -2.89 -5.10
N LEU A 13 -13.79 -1.95 -6.02
CA LEU A 13 -12.92 -2.06 -7.18
C LEU A 13 -11.77 -1.06 -7.10
N GLY A 14 -10.55 -1.56 -7.25
CA GLY A 14 -9.36 -0.73 -7.15
C GLY A 14 -8.30 -1.02 -8.21
N PHE A 15 -7.29 -0.16 -8.22
CA PHE A 15 -6.09 -0.33 -9.03
C PHE A 15 -4.85 -0.37 -8.16
N ASN A 16 -3.92 -1.27 -8.49
CA ASN A 16 -2.54 -1.19 -8.03
C ASN A 16 -1.72 -0.51 -9.14
N ILE A 17 -1.14 0.65 -8.85
CA ILE A 17 -0.41 1.47 -9.82
C ILE A 17 1.02 1.70 -9.33
N MET A 18 2.00 1.25 -10.11
CA MET A 18 3.42 1.41 -9.77
C MET A 18 3.88 2.86 -9.96
N VAL A 19 4.52 3.44 -8.94
CA VAL A 19 5.13 4.79 -9.00
C VAL A 19 6.16 4.90 -10.12
N ALA A 20 6.90 3.82 -10.37
CA ALA A 20 7.95 3.78 -11.39
C ALA A 20 7.42 3.82 -12.83
N THR A 21 6.11 3.77 -13.07
CA THR A 21 5.56 3.87 -14.43
C THR A 21 5.73 5.28 -15.00
N LYS A 22 6.10 5.35 -16.28
CA LYS A 22 6.39 6.61 -16.97
C LYS A 22 5.24 7.62 -16.94
N GLU A 23 4.00 7.14 -16.94
CA GLU A 23 2.79 7.98 -16.93
C GLU A 23 1.98 7.85 -15.61
N TYR A 24 2.67 7.67 -14.49
CA TYR A 24 2.06 7.43 -13.18
C TYR A 24 0.90 8.40 -12.85
N ALA A 25 1.15 9.70 -12.96
CA ALA A 25 0.15 10.73 -12.70
C ALA A 25 -1.11 10.56 -13.56
N ARG A 26 -0.92 10.25 -14.85
CA ARG A 26 -2.03 10.01 -15.77
C ARG A 26 -2.85 8.78 -15.37
N TYR A 27 -2.19 7.67 -15.05
CA TYR A 27 -2.90 6.46 -14.62
C TYR A 27 -3.70 6.68 -13.34
N VAL A 28 -3.15 7.42 -12.37
CA VAL A 28 -3.87 7.80 -11.16
C VAL A 28 -5.12 8.61 -11.49
N LYS A 29 -4.97 9.67 -12.30
CA LYS A 29 -6.10 10.52 -12.70
C LYS A 29 -7.18 9.74 -13.45
N GLU A 30 -6.79 8.89 -14.38
CA GLU A 30 -7.76 8.03 -15.11
C GLU A 30 -8.45 7.02 -14.19
N ALA A 31 -7.78 6.49 -13.17
CA ALA A 31 -8.39 5.62 -12.18
C ALA A 31 -9.47 6.37 -11.37
N VAL A 32 -9.20 7.60 -10.96
CA VAL A 32 -10.19 8.47 -10.27
C VAL A 32 -11.38 8.73 -11.18
N LYS A 33 -11.13 9.19 -12.41
CA LYS A 33 -12.19 9.47 -13.42
C LYS A 33 -13.03 8.25 -13.75
N ALA A 34 -12.45 7.07 -13.70
CA ALA A 34 -13.16 5.82 -13.91
C ALA A 34 -14.02 5.39 -12.70
N GLY A 35 -13.95 6.09 -11.56
CA GLY A 35 -14.70 5.77 -10.35
C GLY A 35 -14.10 4.61 -9.56
N ALA A 36 -12.78 4.54 -9.44
CA ALA A 36 -12.11 3.58 -8.57
C ALA A 36 -12.48 3.81 -7.10
N ASP A 37 -12.70 2.73 -6.37
CA ASP A 37 -12.95 2.79 -4.92
C ASP A 37 -11.64 2.86 -4.12
N VAL A 38 -10.56 2.28 -4.69
CA VAL A 38 -9.25 2.15 -4.04
C VAL A 38 -8.13 2.37 -5.04
N ILE A 39 -7.08 3.08 -4.65
CA ILE A 39 -5.81 3.13 -5.37
C ILE A 39 -4.70 2.70 -4.41
N ILE A 40 -4.07 1.57 -4.72
CA ILE A 40 -2.88 1.07 -4.03
C ILE A 40 -1.67 1.47 -4.88
N SER A 41 -0.58 1.91 -4.27
CA SER A 41 0.58 2.34 -5.03
C SER A 41 1.90 2.00 -4.33
N GLY A 42 2.82 1.41 -5.10
CA GLY A 42 4.13 0.95 -4.67
C GLY A 42 5.15 1.00 -5.81
N ALA A 43 6.20 0.17 -5.74
CA ALA A 43 7.35 0.25 -6.61
C ALA A 43 7.95 1.68 -6.64
N GLY A 44 8.24 2.20 -5.47
CA GLY A 44 8.62 3.56 -5.14
C GLY A 44 7.66 4.19 -4.12
N LEU A 45 8.04 5.31 -3.51
CA LEU A 45 7.20 6.01 -2.53
C LEU A 45 6.18 6.92 -3.24
N PRO A 46 4.86 6.69 -3.08
CA PRO A 46 3.81 7.44 -3.77
C PRO A 46 3.55 8.81 -3.12
N VAL A 47 4.60 9.65 -3.01
CA VAL A 47 4.54 10.93 -2.29
C VAL A 47 3.48 11.86 -2.85
N ASP A 48 3.30 11.89 -4.15
CA ASP A 48 2.39 12.81 -4.83
C ASP A 48 1.04 12.17 -5.21
N LEU A 49 0.79 10.92 -4.80
CA LEU A 49 -0.49 10.25 -5.06
C LEU A 49 -1.70 11.08 -4.63
N PRO A 50 -1.73 11.66 -3.39
CA PRO A 50 -2.87 12.48 -2.97
C PRO A 50 -3.08 13.72 -3.85
N ARG A 51 -2.00 14.33 -4.36
CA ARG A 51 -2.07 15.49 -5.24
C ARG A 51 -2.75 15.13 -6.55
N TYR A 52 -2.35 14.04 -7.21
CA TYR A 52 -2.94 13.62 -8.48
C TYR A 52 -4.41 13.24 -8.34
N VAL A 53 -4.79 12.63 -7.21
CA VAL A 53 -6.19 12.33 -6.90
C VAL A 53 -7.00 13.61 -6.71
N LYS A 54 -6.46 14.59 -5.98
CA LYS A 54 -7.09 15.90 -5.78
C LYS A 54 -7.29 16.65 -7.11
N GLU A 55 -6.23 16.72 -7.92
CA GLU A 55 -6.28 17.34 -9.25
C GLU A 55 -7.38 16.70 -10.15
N ALA A 56 -7.45 15.35 -10.15
CA ALA A 56 -8.48 14.65 -10.92
C ALA A 56 -9.91 14.93 -10.41
N ALA A 57 -10.08 14.99 -9.10
CA ALA A 57 -11.37 15.31 -8.49
C ALA A 57 -11.80 16.77 -8.81
N GLU A 58 -10.87 17.71 -8.79
CA GLU A 58 -11.10 19.10 -9.19
C GLU A 58 -11.46 19.21 -10.69
N GLU A 59 -10.79 18.45 -11.57
CA GLU A 59 -11.12 18.38 -12.99
C GLU A 59 -12.53 17.80 -13.26
N MET A 60 -13.02 16.89 -12.40
CA MET A 60 -14.36 16.29 -12.51
C MET A 60 -15.47 17.18 -11.90
N GLY A 61 -15.12 18.09 -10.98
CA GLY A 61 -16.10 18.91 -10.30
C GLY A 61 -17.19 18.09 -9.58
N GLU A 62 -18.46 18.41 -9.85
CA GLU A 62 -19.61 17.73 -9.23
C GLU A 62 -19.77 16.26 -9.61
N GLU A 63 -19.12 15.79 -10.68
CA GLU A 63 -19.13 14.38 -11.09
C GLU A 63 -18.29 13.49 -10.14
N CYS A 64 -17.40 14.09 -9.36
CA CYS A 64 -16.61 13.39 -8.37
C CYS A 64 -17.39 13.14 -7.08
N LEU A 65 -18.22 12.10 -7.05
CA LEU A 65 -19.07 11.76 -5.91
C LEU A 65 -18.30 11.43 -4.64
N ARG A 66 -17.13 10.79 -4.76
CA ARG A 66 -16.21 10.50 -3.66
C ARG A 66 -14.79 10.28 -4.15
N ARG A 67 -13.79 10.59 -3.34
CA ARG A 67 -12.41 10.20 -3.64
C ARG A 67 -12.19 8.70 -3.34
N PRO A 68 -11.31 8.02 -4.08
CA PRO A 68 -10.88 6.66 -3.72
C PRO A 68 -10.12 6.64 -2.40
N MET A 69 -10.14 5.50 -1.71
CA MET A 69 -9.20 5.21 -0.63
C MET A 69 -7.78 5.09 -1.19
N LEU A 70 -6.80 5.62 -0.47
CA LEU A 70 -5.40 5.66 -0.90
C LEU A 70 -4.53 4.84 0.04
N ALA A 71 -3.79 3.91 -0.54
CA ALA A 71 -2.89 3.04 0.20
C ALA A 71 -1.49 3.00 -0.40
N PRO A 72 -0.46 3.45 0.30
CA PRO A 72 0.92 3.21 -0.06
C PRO A 72 1.31 1.75 0.24
N ILE A 73 2.20 1.18 -0.59
CA ILE A 73 2.91 -0.05 -0.27
C ILE A 73 4.25 0.35 0.38
N VAL A 74 4.55 -0.26 1.52
CA VAL A 74 5.79 -0.07 2.27
C VAL A 74 6.40 -1.42 2.62
N SER A 75 7.71 -1.47 2.84
CA SER A 75 8.44 -2.69 3.22
C SER A 75 9.22 -2.55 4.52
N SER A 76 9.29 -1.35 5.09
CA SER A 76 10.08 -1.05 6.29
C SER A 76 9.47 0.05 7.13
N ILE A 77 9.85 0.09 8.42
CA ILE A 77 9.53 1.18 9.36
C ILE A 77 9.94 2.53 8.77
N LYS A 78 11.11 2.57 8.12
CA LYS A 78 11.63 3.78 7.49
C LYS A 78 10.73 4.26 6.38
N SER A 79 10.34 3.38 5.44
CA SER A 79 9.45 3.75 4.32
C SER A 79 8.08 4.18 4.81
N ALA A 80 7.49 3.49 5.79
CA ALA A 80 6.23 3.87 6.43
C ALA A 80 6.31 5.25 7.08
N SER A 81 7.37 5.51 7.86
CA SER A 81 7.59 6.81 8.51
C SER A 81 7.74 7.94 7.49
N VAL A 82 8.51 7.70 6.42
CA VAL A 82 8.74 8.71 5.38
C VAL A 82 7.44 9.04 4.66
N ILE A 83 6.70 8.04 4.20
CA ILE A 83 5.48 8.29 3.42
C ILE A 83 4.40 8.96 4.26
N CYS A 84 4.16 8.52 5.49
CA CYS A 84 3.19 9.13 6.38
C CYS A 84 3.55 10.60 6.70
N LYS A 85 4.83 10.89 7.00
CA LYS A 85 5.29 12.27 7.23
C LYS A 85 5.17 13.15 5.98
N MET A 86 5.44 12.60 4.80
CA MET A 86 5.35 13.35 3.54
C MET A 86 3.90 13.68 3.22
N TRP A 87 2.97 12.74 3.38
CA TRP A 87 1.55 12.99 3.16
C TRP A 87 0.98 13.98 4.18
N ASP A 88 1.39 13.85 5.46
CA ASP A 88 1.03 14.82 6.50
C ASP A 88 1.50 16.23 6.17
N ARG A 89 2.77 16.40 5.81
CA ARG A 89 3.35 17.71 5.53
C ARG A 89 2.79 18.36 4.27
N LYS A 90 2.74 17.61 3.17
CA LYS A 90 2.38 18.14 1.84
C LYS A 90 0.89 18.20 1.60
N HIS A 91 0.15 17.22 2.10
CA HIS A 91 -1.24 17.01 1.73
C HIS A 91 -2.21 17.10 2.90
N LYS A 92 -1.70 17.26 4.13
CA LYS A 92 -2.51 17.34 5.37
C LYS A 92 -3.43 16.13 5.52
N MET A 93 -2.92 14.95 5.21
CA MET A 93 -3.65 13.68 5.31
C MET A 93 -2.76 12.52 5.72
N ALA A 94 -3.37 11.44 6.17
CA ALA A 94 -2.76 10.15 6.37
C ALA A 94 -3.36 9.13 5.37
N PRO A 95 -2.67 8.01 5.09
CA PRO A 95 -3.22 6.90 4.30
C PRO A 95 -4.57 6.42 4.82
N ASP A 96 -5.40 5.86 3.95
CA ASP A 96 -6.65 5.23 4.38
C ASP A 96 -6.40 3.81 4.91
N PHE A 97 -5.40 3.14 4.39
CA PHE A 97 -4.77 1.94 4.93
C PHE A 97 -3.34 1.85 4.38
N VAL A 98 -2.53 0.92 4.91
CA VAL A 98 -1.14 0.71 4.45
C VAL A 98 -0.97 -0.75 4.08
N VAL A 99 -0.37 -1.02 2.92
CA VAL A 99 0.02 -2.37 2.52
C VAL A 99 1.49 -2.57 2.88
N VAL A 100 1.78 -3.63 3.63
CA VAL A 100 3.15 -4.02 4.01
C VAL A 100 3.57 -5.21 3.17
N GLU A 101 4.52 -4.96 2.27
CA GLU A 101 5.07 -5.99 1.41
C GLU A 101 6.21 -6.73 2.10
N GLY A 102 6.08 -8.05 2.18
CA GLY A 102 7.07 -8.94 2.80
C GLY A 102 8.23 -9.32 1.88
N PRO A 103 9.33 -9.84 2.45
CA PRO A 103 10.52 -10.24 1.69
C PRO A 103 10.28 -11.44 0.76
N CYS A 104 9.18 -12.16 0.93
CA CYS A 104 8.73 -13.26 0.07
C CYS A 104 7.61 -12.86 -0.90
N ALA A 105 7.40 -11.58 -1.14
CA ALA A 105 6.45 -11.13 -2.15
C ALA A 105 6.98 -11.40 -3.55
N GLY A 106 6.06 -11.54 -4.52
CA GLY A 106 6.41 -11.67 -5.93
C GLY A 106 6.45 -10.31 -6.64
N GLY A 107 7.11 -10.27 -7.79
CA GLY A 107 7.17 -9.09 -8.64
C GLY A 107 8.27 -8.09 -8.25
N HIS A 108 7.95 -6.80 -8.26
CA HIS A 108 8.87 -5.74 -7.84
C HIS A 108 8.93 -5.69 -6.31
N LEU A 109 10.05 -6.09 -5.74
CA LEU A 109 10.25 -6.08 -4.30
C LEU A 109 10.72 -4.71 -3.80
N GLY A 110 10.21 -4.30 -2.65
CA GLY A 110 10.69 -3.15 -1.90
C GLY A 110 11.97 -3.42 -1.09
N PHE A 111 12.74 -4.46 -1.43
CA PHE A 111 13.95 -4.89 -0.75
C PHE A 111 15.12 -4.97 -1.74
N SER A 112 16.30 -4.53 -1.32
CA SER A 112 17.55 -4.78 -2.02
C SER A 112 18.00 -6.24 -1.80
N ARG A 113 19.00 -6.69 -2.60
CA ARG A 113 19.57 -8.03 -2.41
C ARG A 113 20.22 -8.20 -1.03
N GLU A 114 20.86 -7.16 -0.54
CA GLU A 114 21.50 -7.11 0.76
C GLU A 114 20.46 -7.24 1.87
N GLU A 115 19.36 -6.51 1.79
CA GLU A 115 18.24 -6.62 2.73
C GLU A 115 17.60 -8.01 2.69
N LEU A 116 17.40 -8.60 1.51
CA LEU A 116 16.88 -9.96 1.39
C LEU A 116 17.82 -10.99 2.04
N SER A 117 19.14 -10.82 1.90
CA SER A 117 20.11 -11.71 2.55
C SER A 117 20.07 -11.63 4.07
N GLU A 118 19.74 -10.44 4.62
CA GLU A 118 19.55 -10.29 6.06
C GLU A 118 18.33 -11.04 6.60
N TYR A 119 17.31 -11.25 5.77
CA TYR A 119 16.13 -12.07 6.10
C TYR A 119 16.36 -13.58 5.79
N GLU A 120 17.53 -13.93 5.21
CA GLU A 120 17.82 -15.32 4.80
C GLU A 120 16.73 -15.89 3.88
N VAL A 121 16.21 -15.08 2.99
CA VAL A 121 15.22 -15.52 2.01
C VAL A 121 15.87 -16.46 1.01
N ASP A 122 15.30 -17.67 0.86
CA ASP A 122 15.71 -18.57 -0.20
C ASP A 122 15.27 -18.01 -1.56
N THR A 123 16.23 -17.47 -2.31
CA THR A 123 16.00 -16.88 -3.63
C THR A 123 15.62 -17.91 -4.69
N GLN A 124 15.78 -19.21 -4.40
CA GLN A 124 15.33 -20.28 -5.29
C GLN A 124 13.87 -20.68 -5.06
N CYS A 125 13.19 -20.04 -4.11
CA CYS A 125 11.77 -20.24 -3.77
C CYS A 125 11.42 -21.71 -3.41
N VAL A 126 12.38 -22.51 -2.99
CA VAL A 126 12.17 -23.92 -2.66
C VAL A 126 11.74 -24.11 -1.21
N SER A 127 12.16 -23.20 -0.32
CA SER A 127 11.76 -23.24 1.09
C SER A 127 11.01 -21.99 1.50
N LYS A 128 9.98 -22.17 2.34
CA LYS A 128 9.26 -21.09 3.00
C LYS A 128 10.06 -20.50 4.19
N THR A 129 11.37 -20.83 4.26
CA THR A 129 12.21 -20.46 5.40
C THR A 129 12.84 -19.09 5.17
N TYR A 130 12.57 -18.19 6.07
CA TYR A 130 13.23 -16.89 6.21
C TYR A 130 13.18 -16.47 7.69
N LYS A 131 13.95 -15.47 8.09
CA LYS A 131 13.92 -14.94 9.45
C LYS A 131 12.60 -14.23 9.75
N ARG A 132 11.54 -15.01 9.94
CA ARG A 132 10.16 -14.52 10.15
C ARG A 132 10.06 -13.56 11.33
N GLU A 133 10.70 -13.88 12.43
CA GLU A 133 10.68 -13.05 13.66
C GLU A 133 11.23 -11.64 13.41
N LYS A 134 12.31 -11.54 12.62
CA LYS A 134 12.86 -10.23 12.21
C LYS A 134 11.84 -9.43 11.41
N TYR A 135 11.17 -10.08 10.46
CA TYR A 135 10.16 -9.42 9.64
C TYR A 135 8.90 -9.06 10.44
N GLU A 136 8.46 -9.92 11.35
CA GLU A 136 7.34 -9.60 12.25
C GLU A 136 7.65 -8.41 13.17
N ALA A 137 8.89 -8.27 13.64
CA ALA A 137 9.33 -7.09 14.40
C ALA A 137 9.23 -5.80 13.54
N GLU A 138 9.60 -5.90 12.26
CA GLU A 138 9.44 -4.79 11.30
C GLU A 138 7.97 -4.42 11.11
N ILE A 139 7.08 -5.41 10.93
CA ILE A 139 5.63 -5.16 10.83
C ILE A 139 5.10 -4.47 12.09
N ARG A 140 5.47 -4.93 13.28
CA ARG A 140 5.06 -4.26 14.54
C ARG A 140 5.53 -2.82 14.61
N GLY A 141 6.75 -2.54 14.14
CA GLY A 141 7.27 -1.17 14.04
C GLY A 141 6.48 -0.32 13.05
N ILE A 142 6.11 -0.87 11.89
CA ILE A 142 5.25 -0.20 10.91
C ILE A 142 3.88 0.10 11.52
N ILE A 143 3.27 -0.86 12.22
CA ILE A 143 2.00 -0.67 12.93
C ILE A 143 2.11 0.46 13.94
N GLY A 144 3.24 0.55 14.67
CA GLY A 144 3.52 1.65 15.60
C GLY A 144 3.49 3.02 14.92
N VAL A 145 4.22 3.15 13.79
CA VAL A 145 4.22 4.39 12.99
C VAL A 145 2.81 4.73 12.51
N VAL A 146 2.07 3.76 11.98
CA VAL A 146 0.71 3.96 11.46
C VAL A 146 -0.23 4.41 12.57
N LYS A 147 -0.14 3.83 13.78
CA LYS A 147 -0.94 4.22 14.96
C LYS A 147 -0.73 5.67 15.38
N GLU A 148 0.50 6.22 15.27
CA GLU A 148 0.76 7.63 15.56
C GLU A 148 -0.07 8.54 14.64
N PHE A 149 -0.10 8.25 13.33
CA PHE A 149 -0.87 9.03 12.37
C PHE A 149 -2.37 8.77 12.47
N ALA A 150 -2.79 7.55 12.80
CA ALA A 150 -4.18 7.23 13.11
C ALA A 150 -4.69 8.10 14.28
N GLY A 151 -3.93 8.21 15.35
CA GLY A 151 -4.22 9.08 16.48
C GLY A 151 -4.28 10.57 16.10
N LYS A 152 -3.29 11.04 15.32
CA LYS A 152 -3.24 12.43 14.84
C LYS A 152 -4.46 12.81 13.99
N TYR A 153 -4.88 11.92 13.10
CA TYR A 153 -6.00 12.16 12.18
C TYR A 153 -7.34 11.64 12.70
N LYS A 154 -7.38 11.08 13.91
CA LYS A 154 -8.58 10.53 14.57
C LYS A 154 -9.35 9.57 13.67
N LYS A 155 -8.64 8.68 12.99
CA LYS A 155 -9.21 7.65 12.11
C LYS A 155 -8.48 6.33 12.27
N GLU A 156 -9.15 5.23 11.98
CA GLU A 156 -8.49 3.95 11.82
C GLU A 156 -7.68 3.92 10.50
N ILE A 157 -6.49 3.33 10.56
CA ILE A 157 -5.64 3.08 9.40
C ILE A 157 -5.24 1.61 9.44
N PRO A 158 -5.99 0.72 8.80
CA PRO A 158 -5.67 -0.70 8.74
C PRO A 158 -4.30 -0.95 8.11
N VAL A 159 -3.61 -1.98 8.60
CA VAL A 159 -2.38 -2.49 8.01
C VAL A 159 -2.68 -3.84 7.36
N VAL A 160 -2.39 -3.96 6.08
CA VAL A 160 -2.61 -5.15 5.26
C VAL A 160 -1.26 -5.75 4.93
N THR A 161 -0.99 -6.97 5.37
CA THR A 161 0.25 -7.68 5.04
C THR A 161 0.12 -8.43 3.72
N ALA A 162 1.17 -8.41 2.92
CA ALA A 162 1.23 -9.07 1.61
C ALA A 162 2.60 -9.73 1.39
N GLY A 163 2.60 -10.88 0.75
CA GLY A 163 3.79 -11.67 0.44
C GLY A 163 4.20 -12.66 1.53
N GLY A 164 4.51 -13.88 1.12
CA GLY A 164 4.91 -14.95 2.04
C GLY A 164 3.77 -15.56 2.86
N ILE A 165 2.52 -15.34 2.47
CA ILE A 165 1.33 -15.89 3.12
C ILE A 165 0.79 -17.00 2.21
N PHE A 166 1.07 -18.26 2.56
CA PHE A 166 0.81 -19.42 1.71
C PHE A 166 -0.26 -20.36 2.25
N ASP A 167 -0.52 -20.33 3.55
CA ASP A 167 -1.43 -21.25 4.20
C ASP A 167 -2.16 -20.62 5.40
N HIS A 168 -3.03 -21.39 6.01
CA HIS A 168 -3.84 -20.99 7.15
C HIS A 168 -3.01 -20.51 8.35
N GLU A 169 -1.89 -21.19 8.63
CA GLU A 169 -1.01 -20.83 9.75
C GLU A 169 -0.35 -19.47 9.52
N ASP A 170 0.06 -19.19 8.28
CA ASP A 170 0.60 -17.89 7.91
C ASP A 170 -0.44 -16.78 8.12
N VAL A 171 -1.71 -17.01 7.73
CA VAL A 171 -2.80 -16.05 7.96
C VAL A 171 -3.01 -15.79 9.46
N LEU A 172 -3.14 -16.86 10.26
CA LEU A 172 -3.33 -16.72 11.71
C LEU A 172 -2.17 -15.98 12.39
N ARG A 173 -0.96 -16.20 11.92
CA ARG A 173 0.24 -15.51 12.42
C ARG A 173 0.17 -14.02 12.15
N GLN A 174 -0.20 -13.62 10.93
CA GLN A 174 -0.34 -12.20 10.57
C GLN A 174 -1.44 -11.50 11.39
N LEU A 175 -2.56 -12.17 11.64
CA LEU A 175 -3.67 -11.62 12.43
C LEU A 175 -3.34 -11.42 13.93
N ARG A 176 -2.22 -11.98 14.42
CA ARG A 176 -1.76 -11.83 15.81
C ARG A 176 -0.75 -10.70 16.01
N LEU A 177 -0.32 -10.04 14.93
CA LEU A 177 0.65 -8.95 14.98
C LEU A 177 -0.01 -7.64 15.36
#